data_a82fb7cad82aa2bc004bd0523b78e6cd
#
_entry.id   a82fb7cad82aa2bc004bd0523b78e6cd
#
_cell.length_a   1.000
_cell.length_b   1.000
_cell.length_c   1.000
_cell.angle_alpha   90.00
_cell.angle_beta   90.00
_cell.angle_gamma   90.00
#
_symmetry.space_group_name_H-M   'P 1'
#
loop_
_entity.id
_entity.type
_entity.pdbx_description
1 polymer ?
#
loop_
_entity_poly.entity_id
_entity_poly.type
_entity_poly.pdbx_seq_one_letter_code
_entity_poly.pdbx_strand_id
1 'polypeptide(L)'
;MPRPANPETRSRLLEKGGELVSNRGFNATGVQEITAAAGVPKGSFYNYFDSKEAFAVAILTDYWDSVVATYGAILDEQGTPPLSRIARYFAGLAEFHHRHRYAVGCLIGNMALEVTPTSEDVRAKLAAIYRDWSGALAACLREAQARGELGAGKDPQQLAGTLIDAFEGAVMRTKVERSRAPFDNFERFVLPTLVT
;
A
#
# COMPACT_ATOMS: atom_id res chain seq x y z
N MET A 1 -27.26 -13.79 -25.22
CA MET A 1 -25.94 -14.06 -24.64
C MET A 1 -25.48 -12.80 -23.88
N PRO A 2 -24.98 -12.89 -22.64
CA PRO A 2 -24.40 -11.75 -21.99
C PRO A 2 -23.21 -11.24 -22.81
N ARG A 3 -23.11 -9.94 -23.00
CA ARG A 3 -21.98 -9.31 -23.69
C ARG A 3 -20.71 -9.62 -22.88
N PRO A 4 -19.61 -10.08 -23.50
CA PRO A 4 -18.36 -10.33 -22.77
C PRO A 4 -17.95 -9.07 -22.01
N ALA A 5 -17.49 -9.26 -20.77
CA ALA A 5 -17.06 -8.18 -19.90
C ALA A 5 -15.94 -7.38 -20.58
N ASN A 6 -16.13 -6.07 -20.77
CA ASN A 6 -15.14 -5.21 -21.42
C ASN A 6 -13.99 -4.90 -20.43
N PRO A 7 -12.74 -5.32 -20.72
CA PRO A 7 -11.59 -5.05 -19.84
C PRO A 7 -11.39 -3.57 -19.51
N GLU A 8 -11.63 -2.67 -20.47
CA GLU A 8 -11.53 -1.23 -20.30
C GLU A 8 -12.53 -0.69 -19.26
N THR A 9 -13.74 -1.24 -19.26
CA THR A 9 -14.75 -0.86 -18.25
C THR A 9 -14.33 -1.31 -16.85
N ARG A 10 -13.75 -2.53 -16.73
CA ARG A 10 -13.21 -3.02 -15.46
C ARG A 10 -12.09 -2.11 -14.96
N SER A 11 -11.14 -1.73 -15.82
CA SER A 11 -10.03 -0.84 -15.46
C SER A 11 -10.52 0.53 -14.99
N ARG A 12 -11.51 1.12 -15.68
CA ARG A 12 -12.12 2.40 -15.24
C ARG A 12 -12.82 2.29 -13.88
N LEU A 13 -13.51 1.18 -13.61
CA LEU A 13 -14.13 0.94 -12.31
C LEU A 13 -13.06 0.86 -11.21
N LEU A 14 -11.96 0.15 -11.44
CA LEU A 14 -10.85 0.04 -10.48
C LEU A 14 -10.18 1.39 -10.24
N GLU A 15 -9.83 2.10 -11.30
CA GLU A 15 -9.17 3.41 -11.21
C GLU A 15 -10.05 4.43 -10.47
N LYS A 16 -11.25 4.70 -10.98
CA LYS A 16 -12.13 5.74 -10.42
C LYS A 16 -12.73 5.37 -9.07
N GLY A 17 -13.05 4.10 -8.89
CA GLY A 17 -13.54 3.61 -7.60
C GLY A 17 -12.43 3.54 -6.55
N GLY A 18 -11.21 3.15 -6.93
CA GLY A 18 -10.03 3.20 -6.06
C GLY A 18 -9.69 4.64 -5.61
N GLU A 19 -9.75 5.63 -6.52
CA GLU A 19 -9.62 7.06 -6.18
C GLU A 19 -10.65 7.50 -5.15
N LEU A 20 -11.93 7.12 -5.32
CA LEU A 20 -13.02 7.46 -4.39
C LEU A 20 -12.79 6.84 -3.01
N VAL A 21 -12.46 5.53 -2.96
CA VAL A 21 -12.18 4.82 -1.72
C VAL A 21 -10.98 5.41 -1.00
N SER A 22 -9.91 5.74 -1.71
CA SER A 22 -8.72 6.37 -1.11
C SER A 22 -9.01 7.74 -0.49
N ASN A 23 -9.94 8.51 -1.09
CA ASN A 23 -10.26 9.85 -0.64
C ASN A 23 -11.33 9.88 0.46
N ARG A 24 -12.33 8.99 0.41
CA ARG A 24 -13.53 9.05 1.27
C ARG A 24 -13.65 7.89 2.25
N GLY A 25 -12.88 6.82 2.03
CA GLY A 25 -13.02 5.55 2.73
C GLY A 25 -13.96 4.57 2.01
N PHE A 26 -13.79 3.29 2.29
CA PHE A 26 -14.55 2.22 1.66
C PHE A 26 -16.02 2.24 2.09
N ASN A 27 -16.28 2.37 3.40
CA ASN A 27 -17.65 2.32 3.92
C ASN A 27 -18.49 3.50 3.44
N ALA A 28 -17.87 4.67 3.27
CA ALA A 28 -18.53 5.88 2.79
C ALA A 28 -18.74 5.93 1.27
N THR A 29 -18.20 4.97 0.51
CA THR A 29 -18.27 4.94 -0.96
C THR A 29 -19.27 3.89 -1.43
N GLY A 30 -20.36 4.30 -2.06
CA GLY A 30 -21.38 3.39 -2.60
C GLY A 30 -21.10 2.90 -4.02
N VAL A 31 -21.63 1.72 -4.40
CA VAL A 31 -21.51 1.18 -5.77
C VAL A 31 -22.03 2.15 -6.82
N GLN A 32 -23.09 2.91 -6.50
CA GLN A 32 -23.63 3.91 -7.41
C GLN A 32 -22.65 5.07 -7.67
N GLU A 33 -21.91 5.49 -6.65
CA GLU A 33 -20.89 6.54 -6.81
C GLU A 33 -19.69 6.02 -7.63
N ILE A 34 -19.24 4.78 -7.38
CA ILE A 34 -18.18 4.12 -8.14
C ILE A 34 -18.55 4.07 -9.63
N THR A 35 -19.75 3.60 -9.94
CA THR A 35 -20.20 3.48 -11.34
C THR A 35 -20.40 4.83 -12.00
N ALA A 36 -20.92 5.83 -11.28
CA ALA A 36 -21.06 7.19 -11.78
C ALA A 36 -19.69 7.81 -12.09
N ALA A 37 -18.71 7.67 -11.19
CA ALA A 37 -17.34 8.15 -11.40
C ALA A 37 -16.65 7.47 -12.59
N ALA A 38 -16.91 6.17 -12.80
CA ALA A 38 -16.40 5.41 -13.94
C ALA A 38 -17.16 5.68 -15.26
N GLY A 39 -18.25 6.44 -15.23
CA GLY A 39 -19.10 6.71 -16.40
C GLY A 39 -19.81 5.46 -16.94
N VAL A 40 -20.24 4.55 -16.07
CA VAL A 40 -20.92 3.30 -16.44
C VAL A 40 -22.27 3.14 -15.71
N PRO A 41 -23.24 2.43 -16.31
CA PRO A 41 -24.52 2.15 -15.63
C PRO A 41 -24.31 1.35 -14.34
N LYS A 42 -25.12 1.61 -13.29
CA LYS A 42 -25.03 0.92 -11.99
C LYS A 42 -25.03 -0.62 -12.11
N GLY A 43 -25.85 -1.17 -12.97
CA GLY A 43 -25.95 -2.62 -13.20
C GLY A 43 -24.67 -3.23 -13.80
N SER A 44 -23.81 -2.41 -14.43
CA SER A 44 -22.56 -2.90 -15.01
C SER A 44 -21.53 -3.31 -13.96
N PHE A 45 -21.60 -2.81 -12.73
CA PHE A 45 -20.67 -3.16 -11.65
C PHE A 45 -20.68 -4.68 -11.40
N TYR A 46 -21.85 -5.25 -11.27
CA TYR A 46 -22.05 -6.66 -10.96
C TYR A 46 -21.70 -7.63 -12.13
N ASN A 47 -21.40 -7.09 -13.32
CA ASN A 47 -20.81 -7.88 -14.40
C ASN A 47 -19.30 -8.12 -14.21
N TYR A 48 -18.65 -7.38 -13.27
CA TYR A 48 -17.19 -7.42 -13.05
C TYR A 48 -16.82 -7.83 -11.63
N PHE A 49 -17.69 -7.55 -10.65
CA PHE A 49 -17.44 -7.81 -9.23
C PHE A 49 -18.72 -8.34 -8.59
N ASP A 50 -18.63 -9.52 -7.96
CA ASP A 50 -19.77 -10.20 -7.35
C ASP A 50 -20.33 -9.42 -6.15
N SER A 51 -19.47 -8.64 -5.49
CA SER A 51 -19.82 -7.82 -4.33
C SER A 51 -18.93 -6.57 -4.26
N LYS A 52 -19.27 -5.66 -3.34
CA LYS A 52 -18.43 -4.51 -3.03
C LYS A 52 -17.11 -4.95 -2.36
N GLU A 53 -17.12 -6.04 -1.60
CA GLU A 53 -15.95 -6.65 -0.97
C GLU A 53 -15.03 -7.29 -2.02
N ALA A 54 -15.59 -7.97 -3.03
CA ALA A 54 -14.81 -8.47 -4.17
C ALA A 54 -14.14 -7.33 -4.95
N PHE A 55 -14.82 -6.19 -5.11
CA PHE A 55 -14.22 -4.97 -5.64
C PHE A 55 -13.11 -4.43 -4.72
N ALA A 56 -13.28 -4.48 -3.38
CA ALA A 56 -12.24 -4.08 -2.43
C ALA A 56 -10.97 -4.92 -2.59
N VAL A 57 -11.09 -6.23 -2.72
CA VAL A 57 -9.96 -7.13 -2.99
C VAL A 57 -9.28 -6.75 -4.32
N ALA A 58 -10.05 -6.41 -5.34
CA ALA A 58 -9.50 -6.04 -6.64
C ALA A 58 -8.74 -4.70 -6.61
N ILE A 59 -9.27 -3.66 -5.94
CA ILE A 59 -8.54 -2.37 -5.80
C ILE A 59 -7.30 -2.50 -4.92
N LEU A 60 -7.32 -3.35 -3.88
CA LEU A 60 -6.12 -3.64 -3.08
C LEU A 60 -5.04 -4.34 -3.90
N THR A 61 -5.45 -5.24 -4.80
CA THR A 61 -4.52 -5.93 -5.70
C THR A 61 -3.87 -4.92 -6.66
N ASP A 62 -4.68 -4.13 -7.35
CA ASP A 62 -4.23 -3.12 -8.32
C ASP A 62 -3.32 -2.07 -7.66
N TYR A 63 -3.68 -1.62 -6.46
CA TYR A 63 -2.87 -0.69 -5.67
C TYR A 63 -1.51 -1.29 -5.31
N TRP A 64 -1.49 -2.53 -4.77
CA TRP A 64 -0.24 -3.19 -4.38
C TRP A 64 0.66 -3.47 -5.58
N ASP A 65 0.09 -3.96 -6.67
CA ASP A 65 0.83 -4.19 -7.93
C ASP A 65 1.47 -2.89 -8.44
N SER A 66 0.76 -1.75 -8.33
CA SER A 66 1.29 -0.42 -8.67
C SER A 66 2.44 0.01 -7.74
N VAL A 67 2.33 -0.25 -6.44
CA VAL A 67 3.41 0.02 -5.46
C VAL A 67 4.66 -0.80 -5.80
N VAL A 68 4.48 -2.11 -6.04
CA VAL A 68 5.58 -3.01 -6.41
C VAL A 68 6.23 -2.59 -7.74
N ALA A 69 5.43 -2.29 -8.76
CA ALA A 69 5.92 -1.84 -10.06
C ALA A 69 6.72 -0.53 -9.97
N THR A 70 6.31 0.37 -9.08
CA THR A 70 6.94 1.71 -8.97
C THR A 70 8.19 1.68 -8.09
N TYR A 71 8.16 0.95 -6.98
CA TYR A 71 9.18 1.04 -5.92
C TYR A 71 9.93 -0.27 -5.67
N GLY A 72 9.38 -1.43 -6.08
CA GLY A 72 9.96 -2.74 -5.76
C GLY A 72 11.38 -2.91 -6.26
N ALA A 73 11.68 -2.45 -7.48
CA ALA A 73 13.02 -2.53 -8.07
C ALA A 73 14.12 -1.82 -7.25
N ILE A 74 13.75 -0.86 -6.39
CA ILE A 74 14.71 -0.16 -5.51
C ILE A 74 15.33 -1.15 -4.52
N LEU A 75 14.52 -2.10 -4.00
CA LEU A 75 14.99 -3.08 -3.02
C LEU A 75 15.97 -4.12 -3.63
N ASP A 76 15.90 -4.34 -4.94
CA ASP A 76 16.71 -5.32 -5.67
C ASP A 76 17.88 -4.70 -6.43
N GLU A 77 18.10 -3.37 -6.31
CA GLU A 77 19.13 -2.65 -7.07
C GLU A 77 20.53 -3.12 -6.72
N GLN A 78 21.19 -3.76 -7.70
CA GLN A 78 22.56 -4.27 -7.53
C GLN A 78 23.58 -3.12 -7.42
N GLY A 79 24.60 -3.30 -6.59
CA GLY A 79 25.65 -2.30 -6.40
C GLY A 79 25.33 -1.22 -5.36
N THR A 80 24.09 -1.03 -4.98
CA THR A 80 23.70 -0.12 -3.90
C THR A 80 23.65 -0.87 -2.56
N PRO A 81 24.22 -0.31 -1.46
CA PRO A 81 24.13 -0.93 -0.14
C PRO A 81 22.67 -1.20 0.29
N PRO A 82 22.37 -2.37 0.88
CA PRO A 82 20.99 -2.76 1.21
C PRO A 82 20.26 -1.76 2.11
N LEU A 83 20.91 -1.24 3.14
CA LEU A 83 20.27 -0.24 4.03
C LEU A 83 19.97 1.08 3.29
N SER A 84 20.80 1.45 2.32
CA SER A 84 20.52 2.61 1.45
C SER A 84 19.33 2.36 0.53
N ARG A 85 19.16 1.13 0.03
CA ARG A 85 17.99 0.75 -0.78
C ARG A 85 16.69 0.85 0.05
N ILE A 86 16.70 0.37 1.28
CA ILE A 86 15.57 0.48 2.20
C ILE A 86 15.23 1.94 2.49
N ALA A 87 16.22 2.78 2.75
CA ALA A 87 16.01 4.22 2.97
C ALA A 87 15.38 4.90 1.73
N ARG A 88 15.89 4.61 0.54
CA ARG A 88 15.36 5.13 -0.73
C ARG A 88 13.94 4.63 -1.03
N TYR A 89 13.64 3.38 -0.69
CA TYR A 89 12.31 2.80 -0.83
C TYR A 89 11.28 3.59 -0.01
N PHE A 90 11.53 3.80 1.28
CA PHE A 90 10.63 4.57 2.13
C PHE A 90 10.57 6.05 1.74
N ALA A 91 11.69 6.65 1.33
CA ALA A 91 11.70 8.02 0.80
C ALA A 91 10.83 8.15 -0.47
N GLY A 92 10.84 7.16 -1.35
CA GLY A 92 9.98 7.11 -2.53
C GLY A 92 8.49 7.06 -2.18
N LEU A 93 8.12 6.24 -1.19
CA LEU A 93 6.75 6.18 -0.68
C LEU A 93 6.34 7.51 -0.01
N ALA A 94 7.23 8.12 0.79
CA ALA A 94 6.98 9.43 1.41
C ALA A 94 6.77 10.53 0.38
N GLU A 95 7.53 10.50 -0.72
CA GLU A 95 7.40 11.45 -1.83
C GLU A 95 6.06 11.31 -2.57
N PHE A 96 5.53 10.09 -2.69
CA PHE A 96 4.16 9.89 -3.19
C PHE A 96 3.14 10.67 -2.35
N HIS A 97 3.19 10.57 -1.03
CA HIS A 97 2.28 11.31 -0.14
C HIS A 97 2.50 12.83 -0.21
N HIS A 98 3.74 13.28 -0.35
CA HIS A 98 4.07 14.70 -0.54
C HIS A 98 3.41 15.27 -1.81
N ARG A 99 3.57 14.58 -2.94
CA ARG A 99 2.94 14.99 -4.22
C ARG A 99 1.41 15.06 -4.14
N HIS A 100 0.79 14.23 -3.31
CA HIS A 100 -0.64 14.27 -3.04
C HIS A 100 -1.02 15.21 -1.88
N ARG A 101 -0.10 16.10 -1.48
CA ARG A 101 -0.32 17.10 -0.41
C ARG A 101 -0.81 16.47 0.90
N TYR A 102 -0.39 15.23 1.18
CA TYR A 102 -0.79 14.43 2.35
C TYR A 102 -2.31 14.25 2.50
N ALA A 103 -3.08 14.44 1.42
CA ALA A 103 -4.53 14.31 1.45
C ALA A 103 -5.00 12.84 1.48
N VAL A 104 -4.24 11.95 0.83
CA VAL A 104 -4.51 10.52 0.78
C VAL A 104 -3.65 9.77 1.79
N GLY A 105 -4.23 8.77 2.46
CA GLY A 105 -3.50 7.81 3.27
C GLY A 105 -3.00 6.61 2.45
N CYS A 106 -2.39 5.64 3.10
CA CYS A 106 -2.16 4.34 2.51
C CYS A 106 -3.49 3.58 2.38
N LEU A 107 -3.81 3.09 1.18
CA LEU A 107 -5.04 2.33 0.97
C LEU A 107 -5.06 1.04 1.81
N ILE A 108 -3.91 0.38 1.96
CA ILE A 108 -3.75 -0.85 2.76
C ILE A 108 -4.11 -0.56 4.22
N GLY A 109 -3.51 0.46 4.85
CA GLY A 109 -3.78 0.85 6.21
C GLY A 109 -5.23 1.31 6.43
N ASN A 110 -5.79 2.11 5.51
CA ASN A 110 -7.19 2.56 5.59
C ASN A 110 -8.15 1.36 5.55
N MET A 111 -7.97 0.44 4.60
CA MET A 111 -8.81 -0.75 4.44
C MET A 111 -8.66 -1.72 5.61
N ALA A 112 -7.48 -1.81 6.21
CA ALA A 112 -7.25 -2.63 7.40
C ALA A 112 -8.13 -2.19 8.57
N LEU A 113 -8.33 -0.88 8.75
CA LEU A 113 -9.17 -0.34 9.82
C LEU A 113 -10.66 -0.43 9.51
N GLU A 114 -11.06 -0.23 8.24
CA GLU A 114 -12.48 -0.11 7.87
C GLU A 114 -13.17 -1.44 7.59
N VAL A 115 -12.48 -2.42 7.00
CA VAL A 115 -13.13 -3.56 6.34
C VAL A 115 -12.77 -4.91 6.96
N THR A 116 -11.61 -5.06 7.58
CA THR A 116 -11.21 -6.36 8.18
C THR A 116 -12.20 -6.90 9.21
N PRO A 117 -12.93 -6.08 9.99
CA PRO A 117 -13.92 -6.60 10.93
C PRO A 117 -15.14 -7.26 10.27
N THR A 118 -15.40 -6.96 9.00
CA THR A 118 -16.63 -7.34 8.29
C THR A 118 -16.42 -8.23 7.07
N SER A 119 -15.17 -8.37 6.57
CA SER A 119 -14.85 -9.14 5.38
C SER A 119 -13.59 -9.97 5.54
N GLU A 120 -13.77 -11.29 5.58
CA GLU A 120 -12.66 -12.24 5.65
C GLU A 120 -11.80 -12.23 4.38
N ASP A 121 -12.40 -12.06 3.19
CA ASP A 121 -11.66 -12.01 1.92
C ASP A 121 -10.73 -10.80 1.87
N VAL A 122 -11.21 -9.63 2.32
CA VAL A 122 -10.38 -8.41 2.42
C VAL A 122 -9.29 -8.60 3.47
N ARG A 123 -9.61 -9.19 4.63
CA ARG A 123 -8.62 -9.49 5.67
C ARG A 123 -7.51 -10.42 5.16
N ALA A 124 -7.90 -11.50 4.46
CA ALA A 124 -6.94 -12.45 3.88
C ALA A 124 -6.04 -11.79 2.82
N LYS A 125 -6.62 -10.92 1.96
CA LYS A 125 -5.86 -10.17 0.96
C LYS A 125 -4.87 -9.21 1.62
N LEU A 126 -5.28 -8.45 2.62
CA LEU A 126 -4.39 -7.56 3.37
C LEU A 126 -3.26 -8.31 4.07
N ALA A 127 -3.58 -9.46 4.69
CA ALA A 127 -2.56 -10.31 5.29
C ALA A 127 -1.54 -10.85 4.27
N ALA A 128 -1.98 -11.15 3.05
CA ALA A 128 -1.07 -11.51 1.96
C ALA A 128 -0.16 -10.33 1.56
N ILE A 129 -0.73 -9.14 1.37
CA ILE A 129 0.05 -7.93 1.05
C ILE A 129 1.10 -7.63 2.12
N TYR A 130 0.74 -7.67 3.41
CA TYR A 130 1.71 -7.44 4.49
C TYR A 130 2.82 -8.50 4.53
N ARG A 131 2.51 -9.78 4.23
CA ARG A 131 3.55 -10.83 4.09
C ARG A 131 4.50 -10.54 2.93
N ASP A 132 3.98 -10.17 1.78
CA ASP A 132 4.77 -9.87 0.58
C ASP A 132 5.66 -8.63 0.82
N TRP A 133 5.08 -7.58 1.40
CA TRP A 133 5.80 -6.35 1.74
C TRP A 133 6.92 -6.60 2.75
N SER A 134 6.60 -7.24 3.88
CA SER A 134 7.60 -7.57 4.89
C SER A 134 8.64 -8.57 4.36
N GLY A 135 8.24 -9.50 3.49
CA GLY A 135 9.14 -10.45 2.85
C GLY A 135 10.19 -9.78 1.97
N ALA A 136 9.78 -8.80 1.15
CA ALA A 136 10.70 -8.03 0.29
C ALA A 136 11.72 -7.21 1.12
N LEU A 137 11.25 -6.50 2.15
CA LEU A 137 12.14 -5.76 3.06
C LEU A 137 13.07 -6.70 3.83
N ALA A 138 12.55 -7.83 4.34
CA ALA A 138 13.35 -8.81 5.07
C ALA A 138 14.44 -9.45 4.19
N ALA A 139 14.18 -9.65 2.89
CA ALA A 139 15.20 -10.11 1.95
C ALA A 139 16.36 -9.11 1.86
N CYS A 140 16.06 -7.83 1.70
CA CYS A 140 17.04 -6.76 1.68
C CYS A 140 17.81 -6.64 3.02
N LEU A 141 17.13 -6.80 4.17
CA LEU A 141 17.74 -6.80 5.50
C LEU A 141 18.66 -8.01 5.73
N ARG A 142 18.30 -9.21 5.22
CA ARG A 142 19.20 -10.39 5.25
C ARG A 142 20.47 -10.14 4.46
N GLU A 143 20.37 -9.48 3.30
CA GLU A 143 21.57 -9.09 2.55
C GLU A 143 22.43 -8.10 3.35
N ALA A 144 21.81 -7.12 4.04
CA ALA A 144 22.52 -6.20 4.93
C ALA A 144 23.28 -6.93 6.05
N GLN A 145 22.67 -7.97 6.65
CA GLN A 145 23.34 -8.82 7.64
C GLN A 145 24.52 -9.59 7.05
N ALA A 146 24.32 -10.19 5.88
CA ALA A 146 25.38 -10.93 5.21
C ALA A 146 26.60 -10.04 4.84
N ARG A 147 26.36 -8.74 4.65
CA ARG A 147 27.40 -7.73 4.36
C ARG A 147 27.97 -7.06 5.62
N GLY A 148 27.46 -7.39 6.81
CA GLY A 148 27.87 -6.78 8.07
C GLY A 148 27.33 -5.35 8.29
N GLU A 149 26.37 -4.89 7.48
CA GLU A 149 25.71 -3.58 7.62
C GLU A 149 24.64 -3.60 8.72
N LEU A 150 24.07 -4.78 9.03
CA LEU A 150 23.07 -5.00 10.07
C LEU A 150 23.57 -6.05 11.07
N GLY A 151 23.40 -5.77 12.36
CA GLY A 151 23.83 -6.67 13.43
C GLY A 151 23.15 -8.05 13.37
N ALA A 152 23.94 -9.14 13.54
CA ALA A 152 23.46 -10.51 13.45
C ALA A 152 22.40 -10.89 14.49
N GLY A 153 22.29 -10.14 15.59
CA GLY A 153 21.26 -10.37 16.63
C GLY A 153 19.86 -9.85 16.29
N LYS A 154 19.68 -9.14 15.17
CA LYS A 154 18.39 -8.62 14.73
C LYS A 154 17.70 -9.64 13.82
N ASP A 155 16.41 -9.87 14.05
CA ASP A 155 15.58 -10.69 13.17
C ASP A 155 15.09 -9.84 11.98
N PRO A 156 15.52 -10.13 10.74
CA PRO A 156 15.14 -9.34 9.56
C PRO A 156 13.62 -9.31 9.30
N GLN A 157 12.90 -10.40 9.64
CA GLN A 157 11.46 -10.46 9.41
C GLN A 157 10.70 -9.59 10.41
N GLN A 158 11.07 -9.64 11.70
CA GLN A 158 10.48 -8.79 12.72
C GLN A 158 10.81 -7.32 12.47
N LEU A 159 12.05 -7.04 12.08
CA LEU A 159 12.48 -5.68 11.75
C LEU A 159 11.74 -5.10 10.55
N ALA A 160 11.52 -5.90 9.51
CA ALA A 160 10.73 -5.51 8.35
C ALA A 160 9.29 -5.14 8.74
N GLY A 161 8.64 -5.95 9.58
CA GLY A 161 7.30 -5.63 10.11
C GLY A 161 7.31 -4.32 10.90
N THR A 162 8.27 -4.15 11.82
CA THR A 162 8.40 -2.93 12.64
C THR A 162 8.62 -1.67 11.79
N LEU A 163 9.39 -1.77 10.71
CA LEU A 163 9.59 -0.65 9.77
C LEU A 163 8.28 -0.27 9.07
N ILE A 164 7.49 -1.26 8.63
CA ILE A 164 6.18 -1.02 8.01
C ILE A 164 5.24 -0.36 9.03
N ASP A 165 5.14 -0.89 10.25
CA ASP A 165 4.25 -0.36 11.29
C ASP A 165 4.60 1.10 11.62
N ALA A 166 5.89 1.41 11.77
CA ALA A 166 6.35 2.76 12.03
C ALA A 166 6.09 3.72 10.86
N PHE A 167 6.28 3.25 9.61
CA PHE A 167 6.01 4.04 8.42
C PHE A 167 4.51 4.29 8.24
N GLU A 168 3.66 3.28 8.41
CA GLU A 168 2.20 3.45 8.36
C GLU A 168 1.70 4.43 9.44
N GLY A 169 2.28 4.40 10.64
CA GLY A 169 2.03 5.40 11.68
C GLY A 169 2.41 6.83 11.23
N ALA A 170 3.54 6.98 10.52
CA ALA A 170 3.93 8.25 9.94
C ALA A 170 2.95 8.70 8.84
N VAL A 171 2.52 7.80 7.93
CA VAL A 171 1.50 8.08 6.90
C VAL A 171 0.21 8.61 7.54
N MET A 172 -0.29 7.94 8.57
CA MET A 172 -1.50 8.38 9.28
C MET A 172 -1.34 9.80 9.85
N ARG A 173 -0.21 10.10 10.49
CA ARG A 173 0.06 11.42 11.06
C ARG A 173 0.21 12.51 10.01
N THR A 174 0.88 12.24 8.87
CA THR A 174 1.01 13.25 7.80
C THR A 174 -0.35 13.67 7.25
N LYS A 175 -1.32 12.75 7.18
CA LYS A 175 -2.69 13.06 6.75
C LYS A 175 -3.39 14.03 7.72
N VAL A 176 -3.14 13.90 9.01
CA VAL A 176 -3.72 14.78 10.05
C VAL A 176 -2.99 16.14 10.08
N GLU A 177 -1.66 16.10 10.11
CA GLU A 177 -0.81 17.28 10.28
C GLU A 177 -0.63 18.10 9.00
N ARG A 178 -0.95 17.51 7.83
CA ARG A 178 -0.74 18.11 6.50
C ARG A 178 0.70 18.57 6.30
N SER A 179 1.66 17.81 6.83
CA SER A 179 3.08 18.16 6.81
C SER A 179 3.97 16.93 6.57
N ARG A 180 5.22 17.16 6.15
CA ARG A 180 6.23 16.11 5.98
C ARG A 180 6.83 15.65 7.31
N ALA A 181 6.68 16.41 8.38
CA ALA A 181 7.38 16.20 9.66
C ALA A 181 7.34 14.75 10.20
N PRO A 182 6.23 13.99 10.13
CA PRO A 182 6.22 12.59 10.52
C PRO A 182 7.17 11.70 9.69
N PHE A 183 7.28 11.95 8.38
CA PHE A 183 8.25 11.23 7.53
C PHE A 183 9.68 11.64 7.83
N ASP A 184 9.95 12.92 8.05
CA ASP A 184 11.27 13.40 8.47
C ASP A 184 11.71 12.75 9.78
N ASN A 185 10.78 12.57 10.73
CA ASN A 185 11.04 11.85 11.98
C ASN A 185 11.33 10.36 11.74
N PHE A 186 10.56 9.70 10.87
CA PHE A 186 10.80 8.31 10.50
C PHE A 186 12.20 8.15 9.87
N GLU A 187 12.54 8.98 8.89
CA GLU A 187 13.81 8.92 8.15
C GLU A 187 15.04 9.23 9.05
N ARG A 188 14.90 10.19 9.98
CA ARG A 188 16.03 10.67 10.81
C ARG A 188 16.23 9.90 12.10
N PHE A 189 15.16 9.41 12.71
CA PHE A 189 15.21 8.86 14.06
C PHE A 189 14.77 7.39 14.12
N VAL A 190 13.73 7.00 13.39
CA VAL A 190 13.20 5.64 13.48
C VAL A 190 14.05 4.69 12.63
N LEU A 191 14.16 4.96 11.34
CA LEU A 191 14.87 4.08 10.41
C LEU A 191 16.33 3.81 10.83
N PRO A 192 17.18 4.82 11.13
CA PRO A 192 18.55 4.55 11.57
C PRO A 192 18.62 3.74 12.86
N THR A 193 17.79 4.06 13.86
CA THR A 193 17.80 3.37 15.18
C THR A 193 17.40 1.89 15.04
N LEU A 194 16.50 1.56 14.13
CA LEU A 194 16.06 0.20 13.92
C LEU A 194 17.09 -0.64 13.14
N VAL A 195 17.87 -0.03 12.24
CA VAL A 195 18.80 -0.75 11.37
C VAL A 195 20.27 -0.68 11.81
N THR A 196 20.64 0.14 12.79
CA THR A 196 21.94 0.11 13.45
C THR A 196 21.90 -0.79 14.68
#